data_abc6fccd92686a46038f00b0798a3941
#
_entry.id   abc6fccd92686a46038f00b0798a3941
#
_cell.length_a   1.000
_cell.length_b   1.000
_cell.length_c   1.000
_cell.angle_alpha   90.00
_cell.angle_beta   90.00
_cell.angle_gamma   90.00
#
_symmetry.space_group_name_H-M   'P 1'
#
loop_
_entity.id
_entity.type
_entity.pdbx_description
1 polymer ?
#
loop_
_entity_poly.entity_id
_entity_poly.type
_entity_poly.pdbx_seq_one_letter_code
_entity_poly.pdbx_strand_id
1 'polypeptide(L)'
;MRFNEHFIKVKTVLFLFLISIFTTPGIAISDESSMPVEMVMVPAGPFLMGIDKEVNEKVKKMSKRAKLKYAVSREAFHDEGPAHNVILDGYYLDKYEVSNKQYGDFMKATDHPAPAYWDDHRRNKPQQPVSGVNWNDANSFCSWANKRLPTEAEWEKAARGPDGFKYPWGNDLDDNKANYGRKDEVTANIDSYPEGKSPYGNYNMAGNVFEWVSDWYDPNFYKTTRESINPVGPKDGAWLSGTGTYVDRIAVGKKRVIRGGSWYAPAESISTTHRFWNDPMNNSYGVGLGFRCARSINDDSMIEARTFYMNALIHMGAEKYPQAMKSIENALSKDGSNQEYIKLKEMIGKQVK
;
A
#
# COMPACT_ATOMS: atom_id res chain seq x y z
N MET A 1 -64.23 36.34 -58.81
CA MET A 1 -65.45 36.87 -58.14
C MET A 1 -65.39 36.64 -56.69
N ARG A 2 -65.51 37.74 -55.93
CA ARG A 2 -65.67 37.88 -54.43
C ARG A 2 -64.62 37.36 -53.55
N PHE A 3 -63.81 38.31 -53.03
CA PHE A 3 -63.07 38.37 -51.79
C PHE A 3 -63.99 38.15 -50.60
N ASN A 4 -63.53 37.48 -49.59
CA ASN A 4 -64.02 37.69 -48.22
C ASN A 4 -62.82 37.60 -47.24
N GLU A 5 -62.50 38.74 -46.68
CA GLU A 5 -61.57 38.96 -45.55
C GLU A 5 -62.25 38.46 -44.30
N HIS A 6 -61.48 37.65 -43.51
CA HIS A 6 -61.84 37.43 -42.13
C HIS A 6 -60.66 37.77 -41.24
N PHE A 7 -60.81 38.83 -40.49
CA PHE A 7 -60.00 39.29 -39.36
C PHE A 7 -59.90 38.21 -38.35
N ILE A 8 -58.69 37.78 -38.06
CA ILE A 8 -58.40 36.95 -36.88
C ILE A 8 -57.76 37.83 -35.83
N LYS A 9 -58.46 38.00 -34.69
CA LYS A 9 -58.05 38.70 -33.50
C LYS A 9 -56.91 37.90 -32.86
N VAL A 10 -55.76 38.55 -32.70
CA VAL A 10 -54.63 38.03 -31.87
C VAL A 10 -55.04 38.18 -30.41
N LYS A 11 -55.28 37.05 -29.71
CA LYS A 11 -55.37 36.97 -28.28
C LYS A 11 -53.95 36.76 -27.74
N THR A 12 -53.42 37.77 -27.06
CA THR A 12 -52.21 37.65 -26.26
C THR A 12 -52.45 36.70 -25.08
N VAL A 13 -51.89 35.52 -25.10
CA VAL A 13 -51.86 34.57 -23.99
C VAL A 13 -50.57 34.83 -23.23
N LEU A 14 -50.72 35.39 -22.04
CA LEU A 14 -49.65 35.60 -21.07
C LEU A 14 -49.30 34.23 -20.46
N PHE A 15 -48.18 33.61 -20.87
CA PHE A 15 -47.66 32.41 -20.23
C PHE A 15 -46.87 32.82 -18.99
N LEU A 16 -47.46 32.63 -17.83
CA LEU A 16 -46.79 32.65 -16.56
C LEU A 16 -45.90 31.38 -16.45
N PHE A 17 -44.59 31.54 -16.63
CA PHE A 17 -43.64 30.51 -16.29
C PHE A 17 -43.53 30.42 -14.76
N LEU A 18 -44.18 29.42 -14.16
CA LEU A 18 -43.91 28.96 -12.82
C LEU A 18 -42.53 28.29 -12.82
N ILE A 19 -41.51 29.00 -12.34
CA ILE A 19 -40.21 28.41 -12.05
C ILE A 19 -40.41 27.52 -10.81
N SER A 20 -40.60 26.23 -11.03
CA SER A 20 -40.46 25.23 -9.98
C SER A 20 -38.99 25.17 -9.59
N ILE A 21 -38.66 25.78 -8.48
CA ILE A 21 -37.35 25.56 -7.80
C ILE A 21 -37.36 24.11 -7.33
N PHE A 22 -36.76 23.22 -8.12
CA PHE A 22 -36.36 21.92 -7.64
C PHE A 22 -35.23 22.18 -6.62
N THR A 23 -35.57 22.17 -5.35
CA THR A 23 -34.59 21.98 -4.28
C THR A 23 -34.02 20.57 -4.46
N THR A 24 -32.83 20.47 -5.05
CA THR A 24 -32.03 19.27 -4.94
C THR A 24 -31.83 19.00 -3.45
N PRO A 25 -32.10 17.76 -2.97
CA PRO A 25 -31.75 17.43 -1.60
C PRO A 25 -30.26 17.69 -1.43
N GLY A 26 -29.94 18.60 -0.50
CA GLY A 26 -28.58 18.90 -0.15
C GLY A 26 -27.87 17.59 0.13
N ILE A 27 -26.73 17.38 -0.51
CA ILE A 27 -25.78 16.35 -0.12
C ILE A 27 -25.48 16.66 1.34
N ALA A 28 -25.98 15.83 2.22
CA ALA A 28 -25.65 15.88 3.62
C ALA A 28 -24.14 15.78 3.71
N ILE A 29 -23.50 16.88 4.08
CA ILE A 29 -22.10 16.90 4.48
C ILE A 29 -22.06 15.98 5.70
N SER A 30 -21.45 14.80 5.51
CA SER A 30 -21.30 13.81 6.55
C SER A 30 -20.56 14.41 7.74
N ASP A 31 -21.17 14.21 8.89
CA ASP A 31 -20.72 14.44 10.23
C ASP A 31 -19.18 14.38 10.39
N GLU A 32 -18.59 15.45 10.91
CA GLU A 32 -17.14 15.63 11.20
C GLU A 32 -16.58 14.67 12.27
N SER A 33 -17.25 13.58 12.60
CA SER A 33 -16.83 12.66 13.67
C SER A 33 -15.89 11.53 13.21
N SER A 34 -15.62 11.34 11.93
CA SER A 34 -14.56 10.43 11.48
C SER A 34 -13.25 11.20 11.41
N MET A 35 -12.33 10.93 12.34
CA MET A 35 -10.97 11.45 12.22
C MET A 35 -10.43 11.13 10.82
N PRO A 36 -9.96 12.13 10.05
CA PRO A 36 -9.37 11.87 8.76
C PRO A 36 -8.23 10.87 8.96
N VAL A 37 -8.27 9.76 8.23
CA VAL A 37 -7.18 8.78 8.28
C VAL A 37 -5.92 9.49 7.83
N GLU A 38 -5.00 9.70 8.77
CA GLU A 38 -3.74 10.39 8.49
C GLU A 38 -2.94 9.54 7.50
N MET A 39 -2.64 10.11 6.34
CA MET A 39 -1.83 9.47 5.32
C MET A 39 -0.47 10.17 5.23
N VAL A 40 0.55 9.39 4.93
CA VAL A 40 1.91 9.87 4.69
C VAL A 40 2.19 9.86 3.20
N MET A 41 2.74 10.94 2.69
CA MET A 41 3.19 11.01 1.30
C MET A 41 4.54 10.32 1.16
N VAL A 42 4.60 9.31 0.29
CA VAL A 42 5.84 8.66 -0.13
C VAL A 42 6.22 9.23 -1.50
N PRO A 43 7.38 9.88 -1.63
CA PRO A 43 7.73 10.59 -2.86
C PRO A 43 7.97 9.62 -4.03
N ALA A 44 7.76 10.12 -5.25
CA ALA A 44 8.15 9.43 -6.47
C ALA A 44 9.66 9.17 -6.46
N GLY A 45 10.10 8.15 -7.18
CA GLY A 45 11.51 7.89 -7.39
C GLY A 45 11.91 6.44 -7.23
N PRO A 46 13.20 6.16 -7.49
CA PRO A 46 13.75 4.82 -7.41
C PRO A 46 13.94 4.36 -5.96
N PHE A 47 13.88 3.06 -5.75
CA PHE A 47 14.38 2.41 -4.56
C PHE A 47 14.89 0.99 -4.89
N LEU A 48 15.71 0.44 -4.02
CA LEU A 48 16.20 -0.93 -4.15
C LEU A 48 15.21 -1.87 -3.48
N MET A 49 14.46 -2.66 -4.27
CA MET A 49 13.50 -3.66 -3.78
C MET A 49 14.20 -5.01 -3.61
N GLY A 50 13.88 -5.71 -2.52
CA GLY A 50 14.49 -6.99 -2.22
C GLY A 50 15.89 -6.92 -1.61
N ILE A 51 16.57 -8.06 -1.51
CA ILE A 51 17.92 -8.20 -0.97
C ILE A 51 18.77 -9.17 -1.80
N ASP A 52 20.08 -9.00 -1.73
CA ASP A 52 21.03 -9.93 -2.32
C ASP A 52 21.42 -11.09 -1.38
N LYS A 53 22.18 -12.03 -1.91
CA LYS A 53 22.46 -13.39 -1.37
C LYS A 53 22.90 -13.50 0.09
N GLU A 54 23.41 -12.51 0.76
CA GLU A 54 24.03 -12.67 2.11
C GLU A 54 23.04 -13.13 3.18
N VAL A 55 21.77 -12.76 3.07
CA VAL A 55 20.73 -13.19 4.04
C VAL A 55 20.42 -14.68 3.89
N ASN A 56 20.52 -15.23 2.69
CA ASN A 56 20.31 -16.65 2.41
C ASN A 56 21.28 -17.56 3.20
N GLU A 57 22.49 -17.11 3.49
CA GLU A 57 23.47 -17.90 4.25
C GLU A 57 23.09 -18.03 5.74
N LYS A 58 22.46 -17.00 6.34
CA LYS A 58 21.98 -17.09 7.74
C LYS A 58 20.83 -18.09 7.85
N VAL A 59 19.91 -18.08 6.91
CA VAL A 59 18.79 -19.04 6.87
C VAL A 59 19.25 -20.46 6.60
N LYS A 60 20.25 -20.67 5.73
CA LYS A 60 20.87 -21.97 5.52
C LYS A 60 21.42 -22.54 6.82
N LYS A 61 21.95 -21.71 7.70
CA LYS A 61 22.53 -22.09 9.00
C LYS A 61 21.48 -22.34 10.08
N MET A 62 20.22 -21.97 9.89
CA MET A 62 19.16 -22.27 10.87
C MET A 62 18.96 -23.78 11.05
N SER A 63 18.79 -24.22 12.28
CA SER A 63 18.50 -25.63 12.56
C SER A 63 17.18 -26.08 11.90
N LYS A 64 17.08 -27.34 11.51
CA LYS A 64 15.85 -27.92 10.95
C LYS A 64 14.63 -27.70 11.87
N ARG A 65 14.85 -27.71 13.17
CA ARG A 65 13.82 -27.48 14.19
C ARG A 65 13.36 -26.01 14.25
N ALA A 66 14.28 -25.06 14.07
CA ALA A 66 13.95 -23.64 13.98
C ALA A 66 13.15 -23.35 12.72
N LYS A 67 13.54 -23.91 11.57
CA LYS A 67 12.81 -23.81 10.29
C LYS A 67 11.39 -24.35 10.39
N LEU A 68 11.19 -25.48 11.06
CA LEU A 68 9.88 -26.09 11.29
C LEU A 68 9.03 -25.29 12.30
N LYS A 69 9.66 -24.76 13.37
CA LYS A 69 8.96 -24.01 14.41
C LYS A 69 8.34 -22.71 13.89
N TYR A 70 8.96 -22.09 12.90
CA TYR A 70 8.53 -20.80 12.36
C TYR A 70 7.74 -20.93 11.06
N ALA A 71 7.33 -22.16 10.71
CA ALA A 71 6.58 -22.41 9.47
C ALA A 71 7.29 -21.89 8.20
N VAL A 72 8.59 -21.77 8.28
CA VAL A 72 9.42 -21.25 7.21
C VAL A 72 9.67 -22.37 6.23
N SER A 73 8.97 -22.36 5.12
CA SER A 73 9.37 -23.19 3.99
C SER A 73 10.76 -22.73 3.51
N ARG A 74 11.56 -23.65 2.99
CA ARG A 74 12.87 -23.31 2.41
C ARG A 74 12.79 -22.21 1.35
N GLU A 75 11.62 -22.01 0.77
CA GLU A 75 11.32 -21.11 -0.31
C GLU A 75 11.04 -19.67 0.19
N ALA A 76 10.50 -19.52 1.41
CA ALA A 76 10.09 -18.23 1.94
C ALA A 76 11.22 -17.20 2.15
N PHE A 77 12.49 -17.60 2.12
CA PHE A 77 13.63 -16.67 2.22
C PHE A 77 14.46 -16.62 0.92
N HIS A 78 14.05 -17.33 -0.10
CA HIS A 78 14.67 -17.26 -1.42
C HIS A 78 13.91 -16.35 -2.37
N ASP A 79 12.73 -15.91 -1.97
CA ASP A 79 11.82 -15.10 -2.76
C ASP A 79 12.00 -13.58 -2.54
N GLU A 80 12.80 -13.19 -1.53
CA GLU A 80 13.17 -11.80 -1.28
C GLU A 80 14.23 -11.25 -2.25
N GLY A 81 14.79 -12.09 -3.11
CA GLY A 81 15.87 -11.71 -4.01
C GLY A 81 15.72 -12.25 -5.43
N PRO A 82 16.52 -11.73 -6.35
CA PRO A 82 17.60 -10.75 -6.17
C PRO A 82 17.09 -9.34 -5.91
N ALA A 83 17.95 -8.50 -5.29
CA ALA A 83 17.69 -7.08 -5.21
C ALA A 83 17.63 -6.45 -6.61
N HIS A 84 16.69 -5.55 -6.84
CA HIS A 84 16.49 -4.89 -8.12
C HIS A 84 15.94 -3.48 -7.95
N ASN A 85 16.27 -2.61 -8.90
CA ASN A 85 15.78 -1.23 -8.89
C ASN A 85 14.33 -1.18 -9.34
N VAL A 86 13.50 -0.51 -8.55
CA VAL A 86 12.10 -0.22 -8.86
C VAL A 86 11.89 1.29 -8.77
N ILE A 87 11.13 1.83 -9.70
CA ILE A 87 10.74 3.23 -9.73
C ILE A 87 9.25 3.30 -9.47
N LEU A 88 8.88 4.00 -8.43
CA LEU A 88 7.48 4.25 -8.08
C LEU A 88 7.12 5.71 -8.27
N ASP A 89 5.89 5.90 -8.63
CA ASP A 89 5.22 7.18 -8.56
C ASP A 89 5.05 7.62 -7.11
N GLY A 90 4.79 8.90 -6.88
CA GLY A 90 4.38 9.37 -5.58
C GLY A 90 2.98 8.83 -5.22
N TYR A 91 2.79 8.49 -3.97
CA TYR A 91 1.53 7.98 -3.45
C TYR A 91 1.37 8.35 -1.98
N TYR A 92 0.15 8.27 -1.50
CA TYR A 92 -0.15 8.34 -0.08
C TYR A 92 -0.33 6.93 0.48
N LEU A 93 0.23 6.68 1.64
CA LEU A 93 0.02 5.45 2.42
C LEU A 93 -0.54 5.81 3.79
N ASP A 94 -1.49 5.05 4.30
CA ASP A 94 -2.00 5.24 5.65
C ASP A 94 -0.83 5.21 6.64
N LYS A 95 -0.80 6.20 7.53
CA LYS A 95 0.23 6.32 8.56
C LYS A 95 0.22 5.12 9.50
N TYR A 96 -0.96 4.61 9.76
CA TYR A 96 -1.24 3.50 10.66
C TYR A 96 -1.92 2.35 9.93
N GLU A 97 -1.95 1.20 10.54
CA GLU A 97 -2.84 0.09 10.18
C GLU A 97 -4.31 0.53 10.37
N VAL A 98 -5.23 -0.06 9.63
CA VAL A 98 -6.67 0.21 9.84
C VAL A 98 -7.10 -0.29 11.20
N SER A 99 -7.66 0.59 12.02
CA SER A 99 -8.10 0.28 13.39
C SER A 99 -9.46 -0.40 13.43
N ASN A 100 -9.75 -1.09 14.55
CA ASN A 100 -11.08 -1.65 14.79
C ASN A 100 -12.17 -0.56 14.76
N LYS A 101 -11.89 0.67 15.25
CA LYS A 101 -12.85 1.76 15.16
C LYS A 101 -13.22 2.07 13.72
N GLN A 102 -12.21 2.27 12.85
CA GLN A 102 -12.44 2.60 11.45
C GLN A 102 -13.17 1.47 10.71
N TYR A 103 -12.78 0.22 11.00
CA TYR A 103 -13.45 -0.93 10.40
C TYR A 103 -14.89 -1.07 10.89
N GLY A 104 -15.15 -0.77 12.15
CA GLY A 104 -16.52 -0.70 12.71
C GLY A 104 -17.40 0.35 12.04
N ASP A 105 -16.84 1.51 11.70
CA ASP A 105 -17.54 2.55 10.95
C ASP A 105 -17.88 2.08 9.51
N PHE A 106 -16.96 1.37 8.86
CA PHE A 106 -17.19 0.72 7.56
C PHE A 106 -18.31 -0.32 7.62
N MET A 107 -18.28 -1.22 8.60
CA MET A 107 -19.32 -2.24 8.75
C MET A 107 -20.71 -1.61 8.93
N LYS A 108 -20.82 -0.57 9.74
CA LYS A 108 -22.08 0.15 9.94
C LYS A 108 -22.59 0.85 8.67
N ALA A 109 -21.66 1.40 7.88
CA ALA A 109 -22.01 2.14 6.66
C ALA A 109 -22.40 1.23 5.48
N THR A 110 -21.95 -0.03 5.48
CA THR A 110 -22.06 -0.92 4.32
C THR A 110 -22.77 -2.24 4.60
N ASP A 111 -23.15 -2.48 5.85
CA ASP A 111 -23.67 -3.79 6.32
C ASP A 111 -22.68 -4.95 6.06
N HIS A 112 -21.37 -4.64 6.09
CA HIS A 112 -20.31 -5.62 5.88
C HIS A 112 -20.20 -6.57 7.08
N PRO A 113 -19.97 -7.88 6.85
CA PRO A 113 -19.84 -8.84 7.95
C PRO A 113 -18.68 -8.54 8.89
N ALA A 114 -18.85 -8.86 10.17
CA ALA A 114 -17.78 -8.70 11.15
C ALA A 114 -16.61 -9.67 10.90
N PRO A 115 -15.36 -9.23 11.18
CA PRO A 115 -14.19 -10.10 11.11
C PRO A 115 -14.25 -11.27 12.09
N ALA A 116 -13.45 -12.30 11.84
CA ALA A 116 -13.48 -13.55 12.62
C ALA A 116 -13.20 -13.35 14.13
N TYR A 117 -12.49 -12.29 14.53
CA TYR A 117 -12.11 -12.04 15.93
C TYR A 117 -12.76 -10.77 16.51
N TRP A 118 -13.84 -10.31 15.91
CA TRP A 118 -14.49 -9.05 16.30
C TRP A 118 -14.94 -9.04 17.77
N ASP A 119 -15.35 -10.17 18.32
CA ASP A 119 -15.81 -10.29 19.71
C ASP A 119 -14.70 -10.68 20.70
N ASP A 120 -13.45 -10.84 20.23
CA ASP A 120 -12.32 -11.12 21.13
C ASP A 120 -11.87 -9.83 21.82
N HIS A 121 -12.28 -9.63 23.08
CA HIS A 121 -11.99 -8.43 23.89
C HIS A 121 -10.50 -8.11 24.08
N ARG A 122 -9.60 -9.03 23.76
CA ARG A 122 -8.14 -8.78 23.77
C ARG A 122 -7.67 -8.05 22.52
N ARG A 123 -8.46 -8.09 21.42
CA ARG A 123 -8.07 -7.63 20.07
C ARG A 123 -9.03 -6.63 19.45
N ASN A 124 -10.16 -6.37 20.07
CA ASN A 124 -11.22 -5.53 19.53
C ASN A 124 -11.26 -4.12 20.12
N LYS A 125 -10.19 -3.70 20.81
CA LYS A 125 -10.13 -2.32 21.31
C LYS A 125 -10.09 -1.34 20.14
N PRO A 126 -10.75 -0.18 20.24
CA PRO A 126 -10.92 0.75 19.12
C PRO A 126 -9.62 1.16 18.43
N GLN A 127 -8.52 1.32 19.17
CA GLN A 127 -7.22 1.72 18.65
C GLN A 127 -6.28 0.57 18.28
N GLN A 128 -6.69 -0.69 18.49
CA GLN A 128 -5.94 -1.82 17.97
C GLN A 128 -6.23 -1.99 16.46
N PRO A 129 -5.29 -2.56 15.68
CA PRO A 129 -5.54 -2.86 14.28
C PRO A 129 -6.66 -3.91 14.14
N VAL A 130 -7.51 -3.75 13.16
CA VAL A 130 -8.45 -4.82 12.80
C VAL A 130 -7.68 -6.06 12.37
N SER A 131 -8.12 -7.21 12.83
CA SER A 131 -7.51 -8.50 12.49
C SER A 131 -8.55 -9.55 12.19
N GLY A 132 -8.13 -10.62 11.49
CA GLY A 132 -9.07 -11.67 11.06
C GLY A 132 -9.90 -11.28 9.83
N VAL A 133 -9.38 -10.39 9.03
CA VAL A 133 -9.94 -9.97 7.73
C VAL A 133 -9.27 -10.74 6.60
N ASN A 134 -10.04 -11.16 5.61
CA ASN A 134 -9.50 -11.72 4.37
C ASN A 134 -9.12 -10.60 3.38
N TRP A 135 -8.52 -10.96 2.25
CA TRP A 135 -8.07 -9.98 1.24
C TRP A 135 -9.23 -9.17 0.65
N ASN A 136 -10.40 -9.81 0.42
CA ASN A 136 -11.56 -9.12 -0.13
C ASN A 136 -12.15 -8.12 0.87
N ASP A 137 -12.17 -8.47 2.16
CA ASP A 137 -12.60 -7.57 3.23
C ASP A 137 -11.73 -6.32 3.28
N ALA A 138 -10.40 -6.51 3.25
CA ALA A 138 -9.42 -5.43 3.23
C ALA A 138 -9.56 -4.53 2.00
N ASN A 139 -9.72 -5.13 0.82
CA ASN A 139 -9.92 -4.40 -0.44
C ASN A 139 -11.25 -3.64 -0.45
N SER A 140 -12.32 -4.22 0.08
CA SER A 140 -13.63 -3.58 0.19
C SER A 140 -13.59 -2.36 1.10
N PHE A 141 -12.92 -2.46 2.26
CA PHE A 141 -12.71 -1.33 3.14
C PHE A 141 -11.94 -0.20 2.43
N CYS A 142 -10.79 -0.51 1.80
CA CYS A 142 -9.99 0.51 1.12
C CYS A 142 -10.80 1.19 0.00
N SER A 143 -11.59 0.42 -0.76
CA SER A 143 -12.45 0.97 -1.82
C SER A 143 -13.56 1.87 -1.26
N TRP A 144 -14.19 1.46 -0.16
CA TRP A 144 -15.19 2.31 0.53
C TRP A 144 -14.59 3.63 1.02
N ALA A 145 -13.35 3.60 1.51
CA ALA A 145 -12.61 4.78 1.94
C ALA A 145 -12.04 5.62 0.80
N ASN A 146 -12.41 5.34 -0.47
CA ASN A 146 -11.84 5.95 -1.67
C ASN A 146 -10.31 5.80 -1.76
N LYS A 147 -9.83 4.60 -1.42
CA LYS A 147 -8.43 4.18 -1.41
C LYS A 147 -8.31 2.81 -2.08
N ARG A 148 -7.13 2.24 -2.07
CA ARG A 148 -6.82 0.88 -2.51
C ARG A 148 -5.84 0.20 -1.57
N LEU A 149 -5.66 -1.10 -1.68
CA LEU A 149 -4.51 -1.74 -1.05
C LEU A 149 -3.21 -1.22 -1.71
N PRO A 150 -2.10 -1.08 -0.96
CA PRO A 150 -0.80 -0.78 -1.55
C PRO A 150 -0.33 -1.95 -2.41
N THR A 151 0.49 -1.69 -3.42
CA THR A 151 1.28 -2.74 -4.05
C THR A 151 2.39 -3.21 -3.09
N GLU A 152 2.93 -4.40 -3.33
CA GLU A 152 4.06 -4.91 -2.56
C GLU A 152 5.26 -3.95 -2.62
N ALA A 153 5.53 -3.39 -3.79
CA ALA A 153 6.61 -2.42 -4.00
C ALA A 153 6.37 -1.10 -3.24
N GLU A 154 5.15 -0.59 -3.24
CA GLU A 154 4.79 0.59 -2.44
C GLU A 154 4.97 0.33 -0.95
N TRP A 155 4.48 -0.81 -0.47
CA TRP A 155 4.62 -1.19 0.92
C TRP A 155 6.10 -1.26 1.33
N GLU A 156 6.94 -1.94 0.53
CA GLU A 156 8.37 -2.09 0.82
C GLU A 156 9.11 -0.75 0.79
N LYS A 157 8.87 0.11 -0.21
CA LYS A 157 9.47 1.45 -0.27
C LYS A 157 9.11 2.26 0.98
N ALA A 158 7.83 2.26 1.37
CA ALA A 158 7.38 2.98 2.56
C ALA A 158 8.02 2.47 3.85
N ALA A 159 8.25 1.16 3.95
CA ALA A 159 8.84 0.54 5.12
C ALA A 159 10.34 0.81 5.26
N ARG A 160 11.12 0.64 4.19
CA ARG A 160 12.59 0.67 4.27
C ARG A 160 13.21 2.02 3.92
N GLY A 161 12.45 2.94 3.32
CA GLY A 161 12.93 4.24 2.93
C GLY A 161 13.97 4.24 1.80
N PRO A 162 14.54 5.42 1.49
CA PRO A 162 15.49 5.58 0.41
C PRO A 162 16.84 4.89 0.66
N ASP A 163 17.21 4.72 1.93
CA ASP A 163 18.47 4.10 2.34
C ASP A 163 18.42 2.56 2.37
N GLY A 164 17.26 1.99 2.13
CA GLY A 164 17.08 0.55 2.03
C GLY A 164 17.24 -0.19 3.36
N PHE A 165 16.76 0.38 4.46
CA PHE A 165 16.89 -0.17 5.79
C PHE A 165 16.31 -1.59 5.93
N LYS A 166 16.95 -2.39 6.76
CA LYS A 166 16.50 -3.74 7.10
C LYS A 166 15.24 -3.74 7.95
N TYR A 167 15.12 -2.81 8.88
CA TYR A 167 13.93 -2.53 9.68
C TYR A 167 13.51 -1.08 9.42
N PRO A 168 12.27 -0.71 9.68
CA PRO A 168 11.81 0.66 9.40
C PRO A 168 12.70 1.75 10.03
N TRP A 169 13.28 1.46 11.19
CA TRP A 169 14.11 2.39 11.98
C TRP A 169 15.62 2.27 11.74
N GLY A 170 16.07 1.42 10.83
CA GLY A 170 17.51 1.21 10.55
C GLY A 170 17.87 -0.27 10.36
N ASN A 171 19.15 -0.60 10.57
CA ASN A 171 19.68 -1.94 10.26
C ASN A 171 19.79 -2.87 11.48
N ASP A 172 19.73 -2.32 12.68
CA ASP A 172 19.87 -3.08 13.91
C ASP A 172 18.49 -3.43 14.51
N LEU A 173 18.35 -4.65 14.99
CA LEU A 173 17.16 -5.08 15.70
C LEU A 173 17.06 -4.38 17.05
N ASP A 174 15.89 -3.83 17.36
CA ASP A 174 15.59 -3.20 18.64
C ASP A 174 14.20 -3.62 19.12
N ASP A 175 14.17 -4.36 20.22
CA ASP A 175 12.95 -4.94 20.79
C ASP A 175 11.95 -3.88 21.30
N ASN A 176 12.40 -2.64 21.47
CA ASN A 176 11.54 -1.55 21.94
C ASN A 176 10.82 -0.82 20.81
N LYS A 177 11.12 -1.15 19.56
CA LYS A 177 10.61 -0.42 18.38
C LYS A 177 9.49 -1.14 17.62
N ALA A 178 9.14 -2.36 18.02
CA ALA A 178 8.07 -3.12 17.38
C ALA A 178 7.43 -4.16 18.31
N ASN A 179 6.18 -4.51 18.03
CA ASN A 179 5.48 -5.62 18.67
C ASN A 179 5.68 -6.90 17.87
N TYR A 180 6.55 -7.79 18.33
CA TYR A 180 6.83 -9.09 17.70
C TYR A 180 7.28 -10.13 18.73
N GLY A 181 7.47 -11.36 18.33
CA GLY A 181 8.00 -12.42 19.18
C GLY A 181 7.11 -12.82 20.34
N ARG A 182 5.81 -12.46 20.31
CA ARG A 182 4.83 -12.65 21.39
C ARG A 182 5.11 -11.80 22.64
N LYS A 183 5.79 -10.69 22.50
CA LYS A 183 6.18 -9.82 23.60
C LYS A 183 4.94 -9.35 24.40
N ASP A 184 3.92 -8.87 23.70
CA ASP A 184 2.70 -8.34 24.32
C ASP A 184 1.54 -9.34 24.31
N GLU A 185 1.75 -10.53 23.73
CA GLU A 185 0.77 -11.63 23.56
C GLU A 185 -0.50 -11.25 22.77
N VAL A 186 -0.61 -10.00 22.34
CA VAL A 186 -1.70 -9.44 21.54
C VAL A 186 -1.19 -8.31 20.63
N THR A 187 -2.06 -7.81 19.76
CA THR A 187 -1.80 -6.59 18.99
C THR A 187 -1.71 -5.36 19.91
N ALA A 188 -0.77 -4.47 19.65
CA ALA A 188 -0.68 -3.16 20.28
C ALA A 188 -1.59 -2.14 19.56
N ASN A 189 -1.81 -0.97 20.15
CA ASN A 189 -2.49 0.13 19.47
C ASN A 189 -1.71 0.56 18.22
N ILE A 190 -2.42 1.06 17.22
CA ILE A 190 -1.83 1.45 15.92
C ILE A 190 -0.80 2.58 16.01
N ASP A 191 -0.84 3.39 17.06
CA ASP A 191 0.06 4.50 17.34
C ASP A 191 1.21 4.14 18.32
N SER A 192 1.29 2.88 18.72
CA SER A 192 2.37 2.37 19.55
C SER A 192 3.71 2.38 18.81
N TYR A 193 4.80 2.35 19.57
CA TYR A 193 6.17 2.30 19.05
C TYR A 193 6.57 3.50 18.16
N PRO A 194 6.48 4.74 18.67
CA PRO A 194 6.81 5.94 17.89
C PRO A 194 8.26 5.98 17.37
N GLU A 195 9.18 5.29 18.04
CA GLU A 195 10.59 5.16 17.61
C GLU A 195 10.80 4.06 16.54
N GLY A 196 9.75 3.28 16.26
CA GLY A 196 9.73 2.24 15.24
C GLY A 196 9.19 2.70 13.89
N LYS A 197 8.96 4.00 13.71
CA LYS A 197 8.47 4.56 12.44
C LYS A 197 9.43 4.35 11.29
N SER A 198 8.88 4.20 10.10
CA SER A 198 9.65 4.21 8.87
C SER A 198 10.22 5.61 8.59
N PRO A 199 11.19 5.74 7.66
CA PRO A 199 11.75 7.04 7.28
C PRO A 199 10.71 8.06 6.79
N TYR A 200 9.60 7.59 6.26
CA TYR A 200 8.49 8.46 5.84
C TYR A 200 7.47 8.73 6.96
N GLY A 201 7.58 8.07 8.11
CA GLY A 201 6.73 8.29 9.27
C GLY A 201 5.57 7.30 9.44
N ASN A 202 5.51 6.22 8.67
CA ASN A 202 4.53 5.16 8.86
C ASN A 202 4.86 4.33 10.10
N TYR A 203 3.84 4.02 10.91
CA TYR A 203 3.95 3.21 12.12
C TYR A 203 3.77 1.72 11.80
N ASN A 204 4.34 0.87 12.64
CA ASN A 204 4.15 -0.59 12.65
C ASN A 204 4.42 -1.28 11.30
N MET A 205 5.31 -0.72 10.47
CA MET A 205 5.77 -1.39 9.24
C MET A 205 6.64 -2.63 9.56
N ALA A 206 6.78 -2.97 10.84
CA ALA A 206 7.42 -4.17 11.37
C ALA A 206 6.68 -4.65 12.60
N GLY A 207 6.16 -5.88 12.59
CA GLY A 207 5.39 -6.47 13.69
C GLY A 207 3.93 -6.01 13.73
N ASN A 208 3.30 -6.15 14.86
CA ASN A 208 1.89 -5.90 15.18
C ASN A 208 0.94 -6.80 14.38
N VAL A 209 0.59 -6.49 13.15
CA VAL A 209 -0.13 -7.38 12.24
C VAL A 209 0.60 -7.54 10.90
N PHE A 210 0.51 -8.72 10.30
CA PHE A 210 0.78 -8.86 8.86
C PHE A 210 -0.20 -8.01 8.09
N GLU A 211 0.22 -7.46 6.97
CA GLU A 211 -0.59 -6.56 6.16
C GLU A 211 -0.81 -7.11 4.74
N TRP A 212 -2.08 -7.18 4.34
CA TRP A 212 -2.44 -7.48 2.97
C TRP A 212 -1.95 -6.39 2.02
N VAL A 213 -1.37 -6.81 0.90
CA VAL A 213 -1.11 -5.93 -0.25
C VAL A 213 -1.89 -6.40 -1.48
N SER A 214 -1.88 -5.61 -2.55
CA SER A 214 -2.68 -5.93 -3.75
C SER A 214 -2.16 -7.11 -4.56
N ASP A 215 -0.88 -7.44 -4.42
CA ASP A 215 -0.15 -8.32 -5.33
C ASP A 215 -0.49 -9.79 -5.12
N TRP A 216 -0.57 -10.53 -6.22
CA TRP A 216 -0.46 -11.97 -6.18
C TRP A 216 0.95 -12.39 -5.78
N TYR A 217 1.07 -13.51 -5.08
CA TYR A 217 2.37 -14.05 -4.69
C TYR A 217 2.90 -15.02 -5.73
N ASP A 218 4.15 -14.80 -6.12
CA ASP A 218 4.98 -15.76 -6.85
C ASP A 218 6.40 -15.73 -6.25
N PRO A 219 6.94 -16.86 -5.74
CA PRO A 219 8.27 -16.93 -5.15
C PRO A 219 9.40 -16.63 -6.16
N ASN A 220 9.12 -16.69 -7.46
CA ASN A 220 10.09 -16.41 -8.50
C ASN A 220 9.94 -15.02 -9.13
N PHE A 221 8.95 -14.24 -8.70
CA PHE A 221 8.64 -12.96 -9.35
C PHE A 221 9.86 -12.03 -9.45
N TYR A 222 10.61 -11.83 -8.37
CA TYR A 222 11.81 -10.98 -8.38
C TYR A 222 12.94 -11.48 -9.31
N LYS A 223 12.97 -12.77 -9.61
CA LYS A 223 13.95 -13.37 -10.55
C LYS A 223 13.52 -13.22 -12.01
N THR A 224 12.23 -13.16 -12.26
CA THR A 224 11.65 -13.24 -13.62
C THR A 224 11.07 -11.92 -14.10
N THR A 225 10.70 -11.01 -13.17
CA THR A 225 10.11 -9.72 -13.55
C THR A 225 11.07 -8.87 -14.37
N ARG A 226 10.50 -8.15 -15.33
CA ARG A 226 11.16 -7.06 -16.06
C ARG A 226 10.48 -5.72 -15.78
N GLU A 227 9.45 -5.74 -14.94
CA GLU A 227 8.74 -4.53 -14.53
C GLU A 227 9.57 -3.83 -13.46
N SER A 228 10.06 -2.65 -13.79
CA SER A 228 10.82 -1.79 -12.88
C SER A 228 10.11 -0.48 -12.57
N ILE A 229 8.98 -0.23 -13.21
CA ILE A 229 8.20 1.01 -13.06
C ILE A 229 6.81 0.64 -12.60
N ASN A 230 6.44 1.09 -11.39
CA ASN A 230 5.15 0.82 -10.75
C ASN A 230 4.70 -0.64 -10.86
N PRO A 231 5.52 -1.62 -10.46
CA PRO A 231 5.13 -3.03 -10.57
C PRO A 231 3.90 -3.31 -9.70
N VAL A 232 3.00 -4.10 -10.23
CA VAL A 232 1.75 -4.50 -9.57
C VAL A 232 1.75 -6.01 -9.23
N GLY A 233 2.93 -6.61 -9.22
CA GLY A 233 3.08 -8.04 -9.01
C GLY A 233 2.74 -8.88 -10.25
N PRO A 234 2.78 -10.21 -10.15
CA PRO A 234 2.45 -11.09 -11.24
C PRO A 234 0.96 -10.98 -11.59
N LYS A 235 0.63 -11.09 -12.89
CA LYS A 235 -0.77 -11.06 -13.37
C LYS A 235 -1.63 -12.13 -12.70
N ASP A 236 -1.00 -13.21 -12.28
CA ASP A 236 -1.63 -14.35 -11.66
C ASP A 236 -0.71 -14.97 -10.61
N GLY A 237 -1.28 -15.41 -9.51
CA GLY A 237 -0.52 -16.01 -8.41
C GLY A 237 0.03 -17.38 -8.78
N ALA A 238 1.20 -17.72 -8.26
CA ALA A 238 1.72 -19.07 -8.35
C ALA A 238 0.80 -20.05 -7.61
N TRP A 239 0.58 -21.22 -8.20
CA TRP A 239 -0.08 -22.33 -7.51
C TRP A 239 0.90 -22.91 -6.49
N LEU A 240 0.60 -22.72 -5.22
CA LEU A 240 1.35 -23.32 -4.14
C LEU A 240 0.60 -24.56 -3.66
N SER A 241 1.20 -25.70 -3.80
CA SER A 241 0.76 -26.92 -3.10
C SER A 241 1.24 -26.83 -1.67
N GLY A 242 0.35 -26.89 -0.71
CA GLY A 242 0.67 -26.78 0.71
C GLY A 242 1.69 -27.82 1.14
N THR A 243 2.94 -27.42 1.26
CA THR A 243 4.05 -28.28 1.62
C THR A 243 4.90 -27.69 2.72
N GLY A 244 4.38 -27.23 3.77
CA GLY A 244 5.34 -26.80 4.76
C GLY A 244 4.84 -26.42 6.13
N THR A 245 3.65 -25.96 6.25
CA THR A 245 3.15 -25.55 7.56
C THR A 245 1.82 -26.21 7.89
N TYR A 246 1.49 -26.22 9.17
CA TYR A 246 0.19 -26.72 9.65
C TYR A 246 -1.00 -26.01 8.96
N VAL A 247 -0.79 -24.77 8.55
CA VAL A 247 -1.79 -23.95 7.85
C VAL A 247 -1.89 -24.31 6.36
N ASP A 248 -0.79 -24.73 5.72
CA ASP A 248 -0.73 -25.06 4.30
C ASP A 248 -1.52 -26.32 3.91
N ARG A 249 -1.91 -27.13 4.86
CA ARG A 249 -2.72 -28.34 4.59
C ARG A 249 -4.13 -28.02 4.12
N ILE A 250 -4.55 -26.78 4.21
CA ILE A 250 -5.96 -26.39 4.00
C ILE A 250 -6.16 -25.68 2.65
N ALA A 251 -5.12 -25.11 2.03
CA ALA A 251 -5.32 -24.29 0.85
C ALA A 251 -4.31 -24.54 -0.26
N VAL A 252 -4.63 -25.47 -1.14
CA VAL A 252 -4.04 -25.52 -2.49
C VAL A 252 -4.68 -24.38 -3.29
N GLY A 253 -3.86 -23.44 -3.81
CA GLY A 253 -4.40 -22.32 -4.60
C GLY A 253 -3.45 -21.16 -4.72
N LYS A 254 -3.92 -20.14 -5.40
CA LYS A 254 -3.22 -18.88 -5.60
C LYS A 254 -3.20 -18.07 -4.31
N LYS A 255 -2.10 -17.40 -4.03
CA LYS A 255 -1.89 -16.65 -2.79
C LYS A 255 -1.68 -15.18 -3.06
N ARG A 256 -2.12 -14.35 -2.11
CA ARG A 256 -1.80 -12.92 -2.05
C ARG A 256 -0.61 -12.70 -1.13
N VAL A 257 0.17 -11.69 -1.44
CA VAL A 257 1.30 -11.26 -0.59
C VAL A 257 0.78 -10.63 0.70
N ILE A 258 1.47 -10.93 1.80
CA ILE A 258 1.35 -10.23 3.09
C ILE A 258 2.74 -9.81 3.56
N ARG A 259 2.82 -8.68 4.27
CA ARG A 259 4.08 -8.03 4.64
C ARG A 259 4.12 -7.66 6.13
N GLY A 260 5.32 -7.32 6.64
CA GLY A 260 5.53 -6.68 7.92
C GLY A 260 5.76 -7.59 9.12
N GLY A 261 5.33 -8.85 9.06
CA GLY A 261 5.30 -9.70 10.24
C GLY A 261 4.16 -9.34 11.19
N SER A 262 4.12 -9.97 12.36
CA SER A 262 3.05 -9.72 13.33
C SER A 262 3.55 -9.87 14.78
N TRP A 263 2.72 -9.56 15.75
CA TRP A 263 3.04 -9.66 17.19
C TRP A 263 3.56 -11.05 17.62
N TYR A 264 3.23 -12.11 16.93
CA TYR A 264 3.72 -13.47 17.21
C TYR A 264 4.85 -13.93 16.27
N ALA A 265 5.18 -13.15 15.24
CA ALA A 265 6.21 -13.50 14.27
C ALA A 265 7.61 -13.38 14.89
N PRO A 266 8.58 -14.22 14.47
CA PRO A 266 9.95 -14.09 14.93
C PRO A 266 10.65 -12.88 14.29
N ALA A 267 11.77 -12.47 14.86
CA ALA A 267 12.55 -11.31 14.41
C ALA A 267 12.94 -11.33 12.93
N GLU A 268 13.14 -12.50 12.35
CA GLU A 268 13.46 -12.66 10.94
C GLU A 268 12.31 -12.27 10.01
N SER A 269 11.08 -12.36 10.50
CA SER A 269 9.87 -12.09 9.71
C SER A 269 9.40 -10.64 9.76
N ILE A 270 10.05 -9.77 10.55
CA ILE A 270 9.70 -8.36 10.66
C ILE A 270 10.64 -7.44 9.86
N SER A 271 11.53 -8.01 9.04
CA SER A 271 12.34 -7.20 8.13
C SER A 271 11.51 -6.60 7.02
N THR A 272 11.92 -5.44 6.53
CA THR A 272 11.22 -4.69 5.46
C THR A 272 11.14 -5.45 4.15
N THR A 273 12.05 -6.39 3.91
CA THR A 273 12.11 -7.22 2.70
C THR A 273 11.38 -8.54 2.84
N HIS A 274 11.03 -8.95 4.09
CA HIS A 274 10.42 -10.26 4.29
C HIS A 274 9.10 -10.36 3.54
N ARG A 275 9.02 -11.36 2.65
CA ARG A 275 7.83 -11.70 1.89
C ARG A 275 7.13 -12.88 2.54
N PHE A 276 5.84 -12.79 2.68
CA PHE A 276 5.01 -13.92 3.06
C PHE A 276 3.72 -13.92 2.25
N TRP A 277 2.91 -14.93 2.41
CA TRP A 277 1.71 -15.10 1.61
C TRP A 277 0.59 -15.76 2.40
N ASN A 278 -0.64 -15.50 1.96
CA ASN A 278 -1.80 -16.20 2.50
C ASN A 278 -2.87 -16.39 1.41
N ASP A 279 -3.77 -17.33 1.68
CA ASP A 279 -4.97 -17.53 0.87
C ASP A 279 -5.85 -16.27 0.95
N PRO A 280 -6.29 -15.70 -0.20
CA PRO A 280 -7.09 -14.47 -0.20
C PRO A 280 -8.43 -14.62 0.53
N MET A 281 -8.94 -15.84 0.67
CA MET A 281 -10.18 -16.12 1.40
C MET A 281 -9.95 -16.47 2.88
N ASN A 282 -8.70 -16.56 3.32
CA ASN A 282 -8.38 -16.94 4.68
C ASN A 282 -8.44 -15.73 5.62
N ASN A 283 -9.43 -15.74 6.53
CA ASN A 283 -9.57 -14.78 7.62
C ASN A 283 -9.04 -15.31 8.96
N SER A 284 -8.60 -16.56 9.01
CA SER A 284 -8.19 -17.25 10.24
C SER A 284 -6.67 -17.35 10.43
N TYR A 285 -5.85 -16.76 9.54
CA TYR A 285 -4.40 -16.78 9.69
C TYR A 285 -3.97 -15.94 10.87
N GLY A 286 -4.39 -16.49 11.97
CA GLY A 286 -4.06 -15.92 13.26
C GLY A 286 -4.60 -14.50 13.39
N VAL A 287 -4.73 -14.22 14.55
CA VAL A 287 -5.00 -13.00 15.24
C VAL A 287 -4.03 -11.85 14.91
N GLY A 288 -3.28 -11.96 13.83
CA GLY A 288 -2.26 -11.00 13.43
C GLY A 288 -2.22 -10.73 11.92
N LEU A 289 -3.36 -10.73 11.22
CA LEU A 289 -3.46 -10.36 9.81
C LEU A 289 -4.50 -9.24 9.65
N GLY A 290 -4.01 -8.07 9.27
CA GLY A 290 -4.76 -6.85 9.02
C GLY A 290 -4.32 -6.20 7.72
N PHE A 291 -4.37 -4.87 7.62
CA PHE A 291 -3.99 -4.13 6.42
C PHE A 291 -3.90 -2.62 6.69
N ARG A 292 -3.34 -1.90 5.73
CA ARG A 292 -3.45 -0.44 5.55
C ARG A 292 -3.76 -0.12 4.10
N CYS A 293 -4.26 1.08 3.82
CA CYS A 293 -4.62 1.49 2.48
C CYS A 293 -3.63 2.51 1.90
N ALA A 294 -3.57 2.55 0.58
CA ALA A 294 -2.84 3.53 -0.21
C ALA A 294 -3.80 4.36 -1.06
N ARG A 295 -3.35 5.52 -1.51
CA ARG A 295 -4.06 6.36 -2.48
C ARG A 295 -3.06 6.93 -3.48
N SER A 296 -3.37 6.80 -4.77
CA SER A 296 -2.57 7.40 -5.84
C SER A 296 -2.71 8.92 -5.83
N ILE A 297 -1.66 9.62 -6.22
CA ILE A 297 -1.73 11.06 -6.44
C ILE A 297 -2.40 11.28 -7.78
N ASN A 298 -3.57 11.95 -7.78
CA ASN A 298 -4.37 12.23 -8.97
C ASN A 298 -4.34 13.72 -9.35
N ASP A 299 -3.29 14.44 -8.96
CA ASP A 299 -3.10 15.82 -9.37
C ASP A 299 -2.41 15.86 -10.74
N ASP A 300 -3.07 16.47 -11.74
CA ASP A 300 -2.56 16.54 -13.11
C ASP A 300 -1.17 17.18 -13.17
N SER A 301 -0.91 18.20 -12.35
CA SER A 301 0.41 18.83 -12.29
C SER A 301 1.48 17.89 -11.74
N MET A 302 1.15 17.08 -10.77
CA MET A 302 2.04 16.05 -10.19
C MET A 302 2.24 14.88 -11.16
N ILE A 303 1.21 14.50 -11.93
CA ILE A 303 1.32 13.48 -12.98
C ILE A 303 2.27 13.98 -14.09
N GLU A 304 2.14 15.23 -14.50
CA GLU A 304 3.05 15.84 -15.47
C GLU A 304 4.49 15.93 -14.95
N ALA A 305 4.68 16.44 -13.71
CA ALA A 305 5.99 16.51 -13.06
C ALA A 305 6.69 15.14 -13.09
N ARG A 306 5.97 14.13 -12.74
CA ARG A 306 6.41 12.76 -12.72
C ARG A 306 6.77 12.22 -14.10
N THR A 307 5.96 12.50 -15.12
CA THR A 307 6.25 12.11 -16.51
C THR A 307 7.58 12.71 -16.95
N PHE A 308 7.84 13.97 -16.62
CA PHE A 308 9.12 14.62 -16.91
C PHE A 308 10.27 13.99 -16.11
N TYR A 309 10.07 13.65 -14.85
CA TYR A 309 11.09 12.96 -14.04
C TYR A 309 11.46 11.59 -14.63
N MET A 310 10.45 10.79 -15.04
CA MET A 310 10.69 9.51 -15.70
C MET A 310 11.47 9.66 -17.01
N ASN A 311 11.12 10.65 -17.82
CA ASN A 311 11.88 10.96 -19.03
C ASN A 311 13.32 11.36 -18.73
N ALA A 312 13.56 12.08 -17.63
CA ALA A 312 14.93 12.43 -17.19
C ALA A 312 15.74 11.18 -16.86
N LEU A 313 15.16 10.22 -16.14
CA LEU A 313 15.81 8.93 -15.82
C LEU A 313 16.13 8.12 -17.09
N ILE A 314 15.17 8.02 -18.02
CA ILE A 314 15.36 7.32 -19.29
C ILE A 314 16.50 7.96 -20.09
N HIS A 315 16.51 9.29 -20.21
CA HIS A 315 17.55 10.02 -20.92
C HIS A 315 18.92 9.89 -20.23
N MET A 316 18.95 9.90 -18.90
CA MET A 316 20.17 9.68 -18.14
C MET A 316 20.73 8.26 -18.35
N GLY A 317 19.90 7.25 -18.33
CA GLY A 317 20.28 5.86 -18.61
C GLY A 317 20.75 5.64 -20.06
N ALA A 318 20.31 6.49 -20.99
CA ALA A 318 20.76 6.49 -22.38
C ALA A 318 21.93 7.47 -22.63
N GLU A 319 22.56 8.02 -21.59
CA GLU A 319 23.65 8.99 -21.62
C GLU A 319 23.32 10.29 -22.38
N LYS A 320 22.03 10.59 -22.53
CA LYS A 320 21.51 11.81 -23.19
C LYS A 320 21.33 12.92 -22.14
N TYR A 321 22.44 13.37 -21.54
CA TYR A 321 22.42 14.29 -20.40
C TYR A 321 21.76 15.65 -20.67
N PRO A 322 21.90 16.30 -21.84
CA PRO A 322 21.15 17.54 -22.12
C PRO A 322 19.62 17.35 -22.12
N GLN A 323 19.13 16.22 -22.67
CA GLN A 323 17.70 15.89 -22.66
C GLN A 323 17.24 15.52 -21.25
N ALA A 324 18.06 14.80 -20.49
CA ALA A 324 17.80 14.49 -19.09
C ALA A 324 17.68 15.78 -18.26
N MET A 325 18.58 16.75 -18.46
CA MET A 325 18.55 18.03 -17.77
C MET A 325 17.27 18.80 -18.07
N LYS A 326 16.89 18.93 -19.34
CA LYS A 326 15.64 19.59 -19.74
C LYS A 326 14.41 18.92 -19.10
N SER A 327 14.38 17.59 -19.06
CA SER A 327 13.28 16.84 -18.49
C SER A 327 13.18 17.07 -16.97
N ILE A 328 14.29 17.04 -16.22
CA ILE A 328 14.26 17.25 -14.78
C ILE A 328 13.91 18.69 -14.41
N GLU A 329 14.28 19.67 -15.23
CA GLU A 329 13.88 21.07 -15.04
C GLU A 329 12.37 21.25 -15.23
N ASN A 330 11.78 20.58 -16.21
CA ASN A 330 10.32 20.56 -16.38
C ASN A 330 9.63 19.90 -15.18
N ALA A 331 10.16 18.81 -14.63
CA ALA A 331 9.62 18.20 -13.42
C ALA A 331 9.65 19.17 -12.24
N LEU A 332 10.78 19.85 -12.02
CA LEU A 332 10.95 20.83 -10.95
C LEU A 332 10.10 22.09 -11.14
N SER A 333 9.75 22.46 -12.37
CA SER A 333 8.81 23.55 -12.62
C SER A 333 7.39 23.26 -12.13
N LYS A 334 7.02 21.98 -11.98
CA LYS A 334 5.71 21.51 -11.50
C LYS A 334 5.73 21.18 -10.00
N ASP A 335 6.84 20.65 -9.50
CA ASP A 335 7.04 20.29 -8.08
C ASP A 335 8.46 20.67 -7.65
N GLY A 336 8.66 21.97 -7.41
CA GLY A 336 9.98 22.57 -7.11
C GLY A 336 10.58 22.16 -5.76
N SER A 337 9.78 21.61 -4.86
CA SER A 337 10.21 21.19 -3.52
C SER A 337 10.63 19.72 -3.44
N ASN A 338 10.43 18.95 -4.51
CA ASN A 338 10.67 17.50 -4.52
C ASN A 338 12.17 17.19 -4.44
N GLN A 339 12.58 16.63 -3.32
CA GLN A 339 14.00 16.35 -3.04
C GLN A 339 14.62 15.33 -4.00
N GLU A 340 13.84 14.38 -4.49
CA GLU A 340 14.30 13.41 -5.50
C GLU A 340 14.61 14.08 -6.84
N TYR A 341 13.77 15.03 -7.25
CA TYR A 341 14.01 15.79 -8.50
C TYR A 341 15.25 16.69 -8.38
N ILE A 342 15.41 17.33 -7.22
CA ILE A 342 16.60 18.15 -6.92
C ILE A 342 17.85 17.30 -6.99
N LYS A 343 17.85 16.15 -6.31
CA LYS A 343 18.99 15.21 -6.27
C LYS A 343 19.34 14.68 -7.66
N LEU A 344 18.33 14.32 -8.47
CA LEU A 344 18.55 13.86 -9.83
C LEU A 344 19.16 14.97 -10.70
N LYS A 345 18.67 16.21 -10.59
CA LYS A 345 19.24 17.36 -11.29
C LYS A 345 20.73 17.56 -10.98
N GLU A 346 21.10 17.45 -9.69
CA GLU A 346 22.51 17.54 -9.27
C GLU A 346 23.36 16.41 -9.88
N MET A 347 22.82 15.18 -9.91
CA MET A 347 23.51 14.02 -10.52
C MET A 347 23.75 14.25 -12.02
N ILE A 348 22.72 14.66 -12.75
CA ILE A 348 22.84 14.98 -14.19
C ILE A 348 23.84 16.11 -14.41
N GLY A 349 23.80 17.16 -13.59
CA GLY A 349 24.71 18.31 -13.70
C GLY A 349 26.18 17.96 -13.53
N LYS A 350 26.51 16.87 -12.83
CA LYS A 350 27.90 16.37 -12.72
C LYS A 350 28.38 15.65 -13.99
N GLN A 351 27.46 15.19 -14.84
CA GLN A 351 27.75 14.47 -16.09
C GLN A 351 27.81 15.40 -17.29
N VAL A 352 27.27 16.60 -17.22
CA VAL A 352 27.24 17.60 -18.29
C VAL A 352 28.53 18.44 -18.31
N LYS A 353 29.36 18.37 -17.28
CA LYS A 353 30.68 19.03 -17.20
C LYS A 353 31.75 18.16 -17.81
#